data_8a058b9d75cd419b29f34c6df22916a0
#
_entry.id   8a058b9d75cd419b29f34c6df22916a0
#
_cell.length_a   1.000
_cell.length_b   1.000
_cell.length_c   1.000
_cell.angle_alpha   90.00
_cell.angle_beta   90.00
_cell.angle_gamma   90.00
#
_symmetry.space_group_name_H-M   'P 1'
#
loop_
_entity.id
_entity.type
_entity.pdbx_description
1 polymer ?
#
loop_
_entity_poly.entity_id
_entity_poly.type
_entity_poly.pdbx_seq_one_letter_code
_entity_poly.pdbx_strand_id
1 'polypeptide(L)'
;MLCSLLWQLSNNEAHPGDHDEIDIEFLGTTPDKPYTLQTNVYIRGSGDRNIIGREMKFHLWFDPTQDFHDYAILWTPSEIMLVLLLF
;
A
#
# COMPACT_ATOMS: atom_id res chain seq x y z
N MET A 1 -2.25 7.39 20.03
CA MET A 1 -1.57 6.12 19.79
C MET A 1 -1.38 5.91 18.29
N LEU A 2 -0.18 5.63 17.87
CA LEU A 2 0.13 5.35 16.47
C LEU A 2 0.02 3.85 16.23
N CYS A 3 -0.73 3.51 15.20
CA CYS A 3 -0.99 2.13 14.79
C CYS A 3 -0.80 2.09 13.27
N SER A 4 -0.09 1.13 12.77
CA SER A 4 0.04 0.97 11.32
C SER A 4 -0.22 -0.47 10.91
N LEU A 5 -0.72 -0.64 9.70
CA LEU A 5 -0.95 -1.92 9.08
C LEU A 5 -0.36 -1.90 7.69
N LEU A 6 0.48 -2.87 7.38
CA LEU A 6 1.13 -2.99 6.08
C LEU A 6 0.58 -4.21 5.34
N TRP A 7 0.16 -4.00 4.10
CA TRP A 7 -0.14 -5.05 3.15
C TRP A 7 0.92 -5.04 2.06
N GLN A 8 1.43 -6.22 1.76
CA GLN A 8 2.39 -6.39 0.68
C GLN A 8 1.89 -7.46 -0.29
N LEU A 9 1.97 -7.15 -1.56
CA LEU A 9 1.73 -8.09 -2.64
C LEU A 9 2.99 -8.16 -3.49
N SER A 10 3.59 -9.34 -3.63
CA SER A 10 4.82 -9.48 -4.38
C SER A 10 4.90 -10.81 -5.09
N ASN A 11 5.78 -10.89 -6.08
CA ASN A 11 6.14 -12.14 -6.75
C ASN A 11 7.49 -12.70 -6.26
N ASN A 12 7.87 -12.40 -5.03
CA ASN A 12 9.15 -12.77 -4.46
C ASN A 12 9.38 -14.28 -4.44
N GLU A 13 8.32 -15.08 -4.30
CA GLU A 13 8.45 -16.54 -4.29
C GLU A 13 9.03 -17.07 -5.60
N ALA A 14 8.57 -16.51 -6.72
CA ALA A 14 9.09 -16.88 -8.05
C ALA A 14 10.40 -16.18 -8.41
N HIS A 15 10.66 -15.01 -7.82
CA HIS A 15 11.81 -14.16 -8.12
C HIS A 15 12.47 -13.64 -6.84
N PRO A 16 13.10 -14.52 -6.02
CA PRO A 16 13.69 -14.09 -4.75
C PRO A 16 14.77 -13.03 -4.97
N GLY A 17 14.64 -11.91 -4.25
CA GLY A 17 15.61 -10.81 -4.30
C GLY A 17 15.54 -9.93 -5.55
N ASP A 18 14.68 -10.29 -6.51
CA ASP A 18 14.48 -9.54 -7.76
C ASP A 18 12.98 -9.54 -8.10
N HIS A 19 12.18 -9.16 -7.15
CA HIS A 19 10.72 -9.21 -7.24
C HIS A 19 10.11 -7.82 -7.39
N ASP A 20 8.91 -7.80 -7.94
CA ASP A 20 8.08 -6.62 -7.95
C ASP A 20 7.16 -6.66 -6.74
N GLU A 21 6.84 -5.49 -6.20
CA GLU A 21 6.08 -5.38 -4.97
C GLU A 21 5.16 -4.18 -4.98
N ILE A 22 3.96 -4.38 -4.47
CA ILE A 22 3.00 -3.29 -4.21
C ILE A 22 2.72 -3.28 -2.72
N ASP A 23 2.91 -2.13 -2.10
CA ASP A 23 2.65 -1.94 -0.68
C ASP A 23 1.49 -0.99 -0.46
N ILE A 24 0.63 -1.35 0.48
CA ILE A 24 -0.40 -0.46 1.03
C ILE A 24 -0.19 -0.40 2.53
N GLU A 25 0.01 0.78 3.05
CA GLU A 25 0.22 0.99 4.47
C GLU A 25 -0.80 1.98 5.02
N PHE A 26 -1.50 1.56 6.07
CA PHE A 26 -2.37 2.43 6.84
C PHE A 26 -1.57 2.97 8.01
N LEU A 27 -1.34 4.28 8.01
CA LEU A 27 -0.61 4.94 9.08
C LEU A 27 -1.58 5.43 10.14
N GLY A 28 -1.31 5.05 11.37
CA GLY A 28 -2.09 5.52 12.51
C GLY A 28 -1.91 7.00 12.73
N THR A 29 -2.77 7.56 13.57
CA THR A 29 -2.81 8.98 13.80
C THR A 29 -3.16 9.29 15.25
N THR A 30 -3.04 10.55 15.63
CA THR A 30 -3.51 11.07 16.91
C THR A 30 -4.98 11.49 16.77
N PRO A 31 -5.73 11.63 17.89
CA PRO A 31 -7.10 12.11 17.83
C PRO A 31 -7.22 13.41 17.04
N ASP A 32 -8.31 13.55 16.30
CA ASP A 32 -8.66 14.72 15.49
C ASP A 32 -7.77 14.94 14.27
N LYS A 33 -6.95 13.96 13.90
CA LYS A 33 -6.16 13.98 12.66
C LYS A 33 -6.64 12.88 11.72
N PRO A 34 -6.59 13.11 10.39
CA PRO A 34 -6.98 12.08 9.44
C PRO A 34 -5.98 10.93 9.43
N TYR A 35 -6.48 9.73 9.17
CA TYR A 35 -5.62 8.59 8.85
C TYR A 35 -5.01 8.79 7.47
N THR A 36 -3.81 8.27 7.29
CA THR A 36 -3.07 8.35 6.03
C THR A 36 -2.95 6.96 5.43
N LEU A 37 -3.30 6.85 4.17
CA LEU A 37 -3.00 5.68 3.34
C LEU A 37 -1.74 5.98 2.55
N GLN A 38 -0.73 5.13 2.69
CA GLN A 38 0.50 5.24 1.93
C GLN A 38 0.60 4.07 0.98
N THR A 39 0.92 4.35 -0.26
CA THR A 39 1.15 3.33 -1.26
C THR A 39 2.58 3.41 -1.78
N ASN A 40 3.12 2.27 -2.19
CA ASN A 40 4.41 2.22 -2.84
C ASN A 40 4.44 1.10 -3.86
N VAL A 41 5.28 1.26 -4.87
CA VAL A 41 5.51 0.24 -5.89
C VAL A 41 7.01 0.09 -6.09
N TYR A 42 7.50 -1.13 -5.99
CA TYR A 42 8.87 -1.48 -6.29
C TYR A 42 8.90 -2.35 -7.54
N ILE A 43 9.72 -1.98 -8.50
CA ILE A 43 9.97 -2.77 -9.70
C ILE A 43 11.35 -3.39 -9.59
N ARG A 44 11.44 -4.70 -9.78
CA ARG A 44 12.63 -5.52 -9.59
C ARG A 44 13.17 -5.51 -8.18
N GLY A 45 12.26 -5.38 -7.22
CA GLY A 45 12.53 -5.59 -5.82
C GLY A 45 13.42 -4.56 -5.16
N SER A 46 13.57 -4.74 -3.87
CA SER A 46 14.38 -3.89 -3.02
C SER A 46 15.89 -4.16 -3.16
N GLY A 47 16.28 -5.17 -3.93
CA GLY A 47 17.68 -5.51 -4.18
C GLY A 47 18.31 -4.78 -5.34
N ASP A 48 17.53 -4.07 -6.13
CA ASP A 48 18.05 -3.32 -7.26
C ASP A 48 18.76 -2.04 -6.75
N ARG A 49 19.90 -1.75 -7.39
CA ARG A 49 20.71 -0.58 -7.08
C ARG A 49 19.99 0.75 -7.36
N ASN A 50 18.95 0.71 -8.16
CA ASN A 50 18.19 1.88 -8.60
C ASN A 50 16.74 1.80 -8.13
N ILE A 51 16.54 1.52 -6.85
CA ILE A 51 15.20 1.52 -6.27
C ILE A 51 14.64 2.93 -6.36
N ILE A 52 13.66 3.10 -7.23
CA ILE A 52 12.91 4.34 -7.29
C ILE A 52 11.66 4.11 -6.46
N GLY A 53 11.63 4.77 -5.31
CA GLY A 53 10.43 4.80 -4.50
C GLY A 53 9.33 5.54 -5.23
N ARG A 54 8.15 4.95 -5.26
CA ARG A 54 6.95 5.56 -5.86
C ARG A 54 5.91 5.76 -4.77
N GLU A 55 6.37 6.29 -3.66
CA GLU A 55 5.55 6.48 -2.49
C GLU A 55 4.54 7.59 -2.71
N MET A 56 3.28 7.33 -2.41
CA MET A 56 2.20 8.30 -2.43
C MET A 56 1.44 8.24 -1.13
N LYS A 57 0.96 9.38 -0.66
CA LYS A 57 0.19 9.49 0.58
C LYS A 57 -1.14 10.14 0.31
N PHE A 58 -2.19 9.59 0.93
CA PHE A 58 -3.55 10.08 0.82
C PHE A 58 -4.16 10.20 2.21
N HIS A 59 -4.73 11.34 2.53
CA HIS A 59 -5.54 11.47 3.73
C HIS A 59 -6.90 10.84 3.49
N LEU A 60 -7.28 9.93 4.39
CA LEU A 60 -8.59 9.30 4.31
C LEU A 60 -9.66 10.22 4.89
N TRP A 61 -10.84 10.25 4.23
CA TRP A 61 -11.99 11.03 4.69
C TRP A 61 -12.86 10.28 5.70
N PHE A 62 -12.44 9.08 6.10
CA PHE A 62 -13.14 8.23 7.04
C PHE A 62 -12.12 7.60 8.00
N ASP A 63 -12.64 7.05 9.10
CA ASP A 63 -11.81 6.30 10.05
C ASP A 63 -11.83 4.83 9.68
N PRO A 64 -10.72 4.26 9.19
CA PRO A 64 -10.67 2.86 8.76
C PRO A 64 -10.80 1.86 9.93
N THR A 65 -10.72 2.32 11.16
CA THR A 65 -10.85 1.46 12.34
C THR A 65 -12.30 1.26 12.79
N GLN A 66 -13.23 2.05 12.25
CA GLN A 66 -14.63 2.05 12.72
C GLN A 66 -15.49 0.99 12.04
N ASP A 67 -15.09 0.50 10.88
CA ASP A 67 -15.87 -0.49 10.15
C ASP A 67 -14.97 -1.28 9.20
N PHE A 68 -15.51 -2.38 8.67
CA PHE A 68 -14.84 -3.14 7.63
C PHE A 68 -15.09 -2.49 6.26
N HIS A 69 -14.06 -2.48 5.44
CA HIS A 69 -14.12 -2.01 4.07
C HIS A 69 -13.36 -2.98 3.19
N ASP A 70 -13.77 -3.11 1.94
CA ASP A 70 -13.06 -3.93 0.97
C ASP A 70 -11.98 -3.09 0.30
N TYR A 71 -10.76 -3.59 0.34
CA TYR A 71 -9.61 -2.99 -0.32
C TYR A 71 -9.12 -3.96 -1.38
N ALA A 72 -8.90 -3.48 -2.58
CA ALA A 72 -8.49 -4.34 -3.67
C ALA A 72 -7.34 -3.73 -4.47
N ILE A 73 -6.48 -4.59 -4.97
CA ILE A 73 -5.42 -4.23 -5.91
C ILE A 73 -5.71 -4.98 -7.20
N LEU A 74 -5.87 -4.24 -8.29
CA LEU A 74 -5.89 -4.81 -9.63
C LEU A 74 -4.54 -4.54 -10.27
N TRP A 75 -3.79 -5.60 -10.51
CA TRP A 75 -2.46 -5.52 -11.09
C TRP A 75 -2.44 -6.23 -12.43
N THR A 76 -2.27 -5.46 -13.50
CA THR A 76 -2.17 -5.97 -14.88
C THR A 76 -0.80 -5.64 -15.45
N PRO A 77 -0.43 -6.21 -16.62
CA PRO A 77 0.84 -5.86 -17.25
C PRO A 77 1.00 -4.37 -17.57
N SER A 78 -0.09 -3.63 -17.70
CA SER A 78 -0.06 -2.23 -18.11
C SER A 78 -0.43 -1.23 -17.01
N GLU A 79 -1.03 -1.68 -15.90
CA GLU A 79 -1.49 -0.75 -14.88
C GLU A 79 -1.68 -1.40 -13.52
N ILE A 80 -1.68 -0.57 -12.50
CA ILE A 80 -2.02 -0.93 -11.12
C ILE A 80 -3.14 -0.01 -10.65
N MET A 81 -4.22 -0.60 -10.16
CA MET A 81 -5.34 0.14 -9.60
C MET A 81 -5.53 -0.25 -8.13
N LEU A 82 -5.67 0.75 -7.28
CA LEU A 82 -6.04 0.57 -5.89
C LEU A 82 -7.50 0.97 -5.74
N VAL A 83 -8.30 0.05 -5.25
CA VAL A 83 -9.75 0.23 -5.15
C VAL A 83 -10.19 0.11 -3.71
N LEU A 84 -10.96 1.09 -3.27
CA LEU A 84 -11.60 1.10 -1.97
C LEU A 84 -13.11 1.04 -2.17
N LEU A 85 -13.74 0.02 -1.64
CA LEU A 85 -15.18 -0.14 -1.69
C LEU A 85 -15.78 0.21 -0.33
N LEU A 86 -16.67 1.20 -0.32
CA LEU A 86 -17.39 1.65 0.87
C LEU A 86 -18.85 1.20 0.76
N PHE A 87 -19.27 0.39 1.70
CA PHE A 87 -20.65 -0.08 1.81
C PHE A 87 -21.26 0.36 3.12
#